data_0f56e2126c065336d86f34b02c35e3b2
#
_entry.id   0f56e2126c065336d86f34b02c35e3b2
#
_cell.length_a   1.000
_cell.length_b   1.000
_cell.length_c   1.000
_cell.angle_alpha   90.00
_cell.angle_beta   90.00
_cell.angle_gamma   90.00
#
_symmetry.space_group_name_H-M   'P 1'
#
loop_
_entity.id
_entity.type
_entity.pdbx_description
1 polymer ?
#
loop_
_entity_poly.entity_id
_entity_poly.type
_entity_poly.pdbx_seq_one_letter_code
_entity_poly.pdbx_strand_id
1 'polypeptide(L)'
;SNGKSVDRDGKVVTYPTNPLLMTGVGTDCQHSYFQQFHQGTTPTAFEFYAVETAAHPYKKQHDVLLSHARAQSEALAFGDVTVSDRFKIVIGNQPSCFWTLTEISPASLGYLFATQEHRTFVQGVILNINSFDQFGVELGKTIAKRLQNKK
;
A
#
# COMPACT_ATOMS: atom_id res chain seq x y z
N SER A 1 -2.00 -14.28 5.77
CA SER A 1 -2.32 -13.53 4.55
C SER A 1 -3.81 -13.54 4.24
N ASN A 2 -4.38 -12.39 3.92
CA ASN A 2 -5.76 -12.24 3.50
C ASN A 2 -5.92 -12.63 2.01
N GLY A 3 -7.07 -12.37 1.39
CA GLY A 3 -7.32 -12.78 0.01
C GLY A 3 -7.82 -14.21 -0.09
N LYS A 4 -8.97 -14.47 0.55
CA LYS A 4 -9.62 -15.78 0.57
C LYS A 4 -10.92 -15.75 -0.22
N SER A 5 -11.25 -16.85 -0.86
CA SER A 5 -12.52 -17.06 -1.56
C SER A 5 -13.61 -17.68 -0.70
N VAL A 6 -13.23 -18.14 0.51
CA VAL A 6 -14.15 -18.72 1.49
C VAL A 6 -13.94 -18.10 2.87
N ASP A 7 -15.00 -18.06 3.68
CA ASP A 7 -14.95 -17.62 5.06
C ASP A 7 -14.44 -18.75 6.00
N ARG A 8 -14.42 -18.48 7.31
CA ARG A 8 -13.97 -19.44 8.32
C ARG A 8 -14.84 -20.71 8.41
N ASP A 9 -16.09 -20.64 7.95
CA ASP A 9 -17.03 -21.76 7.91
C ASP A 9 -16.97 -22.52 6.58
N GLY A 10 -16.08 -22.12 5.65
CA GLY A 10 -15.95 -22.72 4.32
C GLY A 10 -17.00 -22.25 3.31
N LYS A 11 -17.78 -21.21 3.61
CA LYS A 11 -18.76 -20.64 2.68
C LYS A 11 -18.09 -19.67 1.72
N VAL A 12 -18.50 -19.69 0.46
CA VAL A 12 -17.99 -18.74 -0.56
C VAL A 12 -18.33 -17.30 -0.17
N VAL A 13 -17.34 -16.43 -0.17
CA VAL A 13 -17.52 -15.00 0.08
C VAL A 13 -17.89 -14.25 -1.19
N THR A 14 -18.75 -13.21 -1.05
CA THR A 14 -19.23 -12.38 -2.17
C THR A 14 -18.68 -10.95 -2.11
N TYR A 15 -17.70 -10.69 -1.25
CA TYR A 15 -17.06 -9.41 -1.03
C TYR A 15 -15.54 -9.51 -1.18
N PRO A 16 -14.83 -8.40 -1.47
CA PRO A 16 -13.38 -8.38 -1.51
C PRO A 16 -12.78 -8.71 -0.14
N THR A 17 -11.79 -9.61 -0.12
CA THR A 17 -11.13 -10.07 1.12
C THR A 17 -9.71 -9.54 1.28
N ASN A 18 -9.21 -8.77 0.31
CA ASN A 18 -7.96 -8.01 0.38
C ASN A 18 -7.94 -6.92 -0.68
N PRO A 19 -7.22 -5.81 -0.45
CA PRO A 19 -6.87 -4.87 -1.49
C PRO A 19 -5.77 -5.43 -2.41
N LEU A 20 -5.66 -4.90 -3.62
CA LEU A 20 -4.47 -5.04 -4.43
C LEU A 20 -3.43 -4.04 -3.92
N LEU A 21 -2.25 -4.53 -3.51
CA LEU A 21 -1.18 -3.69 -2.98
C LEU A 21 -0.17 -3.35 -4.07
N MET A 22 0.11 -2.06 -4.21
CA MET A 22 1.21 -1.55 -5.04
C MET A 22 2.18 -0.83 -4.10
N THR A 23 3.45 -1.10 -4.23
CA THR A 23 4.48 -0.49 -3.37
C THR A 23 5.60 0.06 -4.22
N GLY A 24 6.30 1.06 -3.70
CA GLY A 24 7.49 1.61 -4.35
C GLY A 24 8.06 2.81 -3.60
N VAL A 25 9.21 3.25 -4.06
CA VAL A 25 9.84 4.47 -3.57
C VAL A 25 9.08 5.67 -4.14
N GLY A 26 8.71 6.62 -3.28
CA GLY A 26 7.80 7.71 -3.62
C GLY A 26 8.24 8.52 -4.84
N THR A 27 9.54 8.84 -4.95
CA THR A 27 10.11 9.59 -6.08
C THR A 27 9.98 8.85 -7.42
N ASP A 28 10.18 7.54 -7.42
CA ASP A 28 10.05 6.72 -8.63
C ASP A 28 8.59 6.49 -9.01
N CYS A 29 7.73 6.34 -8.01
CA CYS A 29 6.29 6.11 -8.19
C CYS A 29 5.56 7.30 -8.79
N GLN A 30 6.02 8.54 -8.58
CA GLN A 30 5.39 9.74 -9.12
C GLN A 30 5.21 9.65 -10.64
N HIS A 31 6.23 9.18 -11.35
CA HIS A 31 6.18 9.06 -12.81
C HIS A 31 5.53 7.77 -13.32
N SER A 32 5.30 6.80 -12.44
CA SER A 32 4.72 5.51 -12.81
C SER A 32 3.23 5.41 -12.53
N TYR A 33 2.77 5.92 -11.39
CA TYR A 33 1.42 5.63 -10.89
C TYR A 33 0.59 6.87 -10.55
N PHE A 34 1.20 8.02 -10.22
CA PHE A 34 0.45 9.14 -9.67
C PHE A 34 -0.54 9.77 -10.65
N GLN A 35 -0.30 9.67 -11.95
CA GLN A 35 -1.31 10.06 -12.96
C GLN A 35 -2.62 9.28 -12.75
N GLN A 36 -2.53 7.96 -12.58
CA GLN A 36 -3.68 7.10 -12.30
C GLN A 36 -4.35 7.47 -10.98
N PHE A 37 -3.57 7.81 -9.97
CA PHE A 37 -4.07 8.12 -8.64
C PHE A 37 -4.79 9.46 -8.57
N HIS A 38 -4.31 10.48 -9.28
CA HIS A 38 -4.90 11.81 -9.28
C HIS A 38 -6.09 11.95 -10.21
N GLN A 39 -6.06 11.34 -11.39
CA GLN A 39 -7.05 11.53 -12.44
C GLN A 39 -7.69 10.23 -12.96
N GLY A 40 -7.28 9.08 -12.45
CA GLY A 40 -7.87 7.79 -12.82
C GLY A 40 -9.26 7.60 -12.22
N THR A 41 -9.98 6.62 -12.76
CA THR A 41 -11.38 6.36 -12.39
C THR A 41 -11.54 5.31 -11.29
N THR A 42 -10.44 4.68 -10.85
CA THR A 42 -10.46 3.66 -9.81
C THR A 42 -10.10 4.28 -8.46
N PRO A 43 -10.99 4.27 -7.46
CA PRO A 43 -10.69 4.74 -6.12
C PRO A 43 -9.51 3.96 -5.52
N THR A 44 -8.57 4.68 -4.92
CA THR A 44 -7.36 4.09 -4.34
C THR A 44 -7.11 4.70 -2.98
N ALA A 45 -6.70 3.88 -2.01
CA ALA A 45 -6.25 4.35 -0.70
C ALA A 45 -4.73 4.29 -0.62
N PHE A 46 -4.13 5.25 0.08
CA PHE A 46 -2.68 5.43 0.09
C PHE A 46 -2.11 5.32 1.50
N GLU A 47 -0.88 4.85 1.57
CA GLU A 47 -0.06 4.91 2.77
C GLU A 47 1.31 5.46 2.42
N PHE A 48 1.62 6.60 3.00
CA PHE A 48 2.95 7.21 2.94
C PHE A 48 3.74 6.80 4.18
N TYR A 49 4.96 6.36 3.99
CA TYR A 49 5.90 6.05 5.06
C TYR A 49 7.09 6.99 4.95
N ALA A 50 7.26 7.84 5.94
CA ALA A 50 8.31 8.84 5.97
C ALA A 50 9.14 8.72 7.26
N VAL A 51 10.38 9.14 7.19
CA VAL A 51 11.32 9.16 8.31
C VAL A 51 11.72 10.60 8.57
N GLU A 52 11.58 11.09 9.81
CA GLU A 52 11.86 12.49 10.13
C GLU A 52 13.36 12.76 10.16
N THR A 53 14.12 11.88 10.82
CA THR A 53 15.56 12.09 11.03
C THR A 53 16.35 11.44 9.91
N ALA A 54 17.07 12.25 9.13
CA ALA A 54 17.97 11.75 8.11
C ALA A 54 19.15 10.97 8.74
N ALA A 55 19.32 9.71 8.32
CA ALA A 55 20.45 8.87 8.71
C ALA A 55 21.72 9.11 7.86
N HIS A 56 21.78 10.24 7.14
CA HIS A 56 22.85 10.60 6.21
C HIS A 56 23.11 12.12 6.27
N PRO A 57 24.25 12.65 5.73
CA PRO A 57 24.60 14.06 5.83
C PRO A 57 23.79 15.01 4.95
N TYR A 58 22.98 14.50 4.01
CA TYR A 58 22.23 15.28 3.00
C TYR A 58 20.89 15.80 3.56
N LYS A 59 20.91 16.59 4.63
CA LYS A 59 19.72 17.05 5.34
C LYS A 59 18.76 17.85 4.46
N LYS A 60 19.28 18.79 3.65
CA LYS A 60 18.44 19.60 2.76
C LYS A 60 17.67 18.76 1.74
N GLN A 61 18.31 17.76 1.16
CA GLN A 61 17.66 16.84 0.23
C GLN A 61 16.60 16.01 0.93
N HIS A 62 16.84 15.61 2.17
CA HIS A 62 15.85 14.90 2.99
C HIS A 62 14.64 15.76 3.27
N ASP A 63 14.82 17.03 3.65
CA ASP A 63 13.71 17.97 3.90
C ASP A 63 12.87 18.19 2.63
N VAL A 64 13.52 18.30 1.47
CA VAL A 64 12.84 18.38 0.17
C VAL A 64 12.04 17.11 -0.10
N LEU A 65 12.60 15.93 0.15
CA LEU A 65 11.91 14.64 -0.01
C LEU A 65 10.66 14.57 0.85
N LEU A 66 10.75 14.94 2.13
CA LEU A 66 9.59 14.98 3.04
C LEU A 66 8.53 15.98 2.57
N SER A 67 8.94 17.14 2.08
CA SER A 67 8.03 18.15 1.54
C SER A 67 7.26 17.61 0.32
N HIS A 68 7.93 16.88 -0.57
CA HIS A 68 7.27 16.23 -1.70
C HIS A 68 6.28 15.15 -1.25
N ALA A 69 6.63 14.31 -0.28
CA ALA A 69 5.71 13.30 0.25
C ALA A 69 4.45 13.93 0.84
N ARG A 70 4.60 15.01 1.60
CA ARG A 70 3.47 15.76 2.19
C ARG A 70 2.62 16.43 1.12
N ALA A 71 3.25 17.06 0.12
CA ALA A 71 2.56 17.70 -0.99
C ALA A 71 1.73 16.68 -1.80
N GLN A 72 2.24 15.48 -2.03
CA GLN A 72 1.47 14.43 -2.71
C GLN A 72 0.27 13.96 -1.88
N SER A 73 0.43 13.80 -0.57
CA SER A 73 -0.68 13.46 0.32
C SER A 73 -1.75 14.55 0.32
N GLU A 74 -1.35 15.82 0.34
CA GLU A 74 -2.24 16.98 0.29
C GLU A 74 -2.97 17.06 -1.06
N ALA A 75 -2.26 16.89 -2.17
CA ALA A 75 -2.85 16.89 -3.51
C ALA A 75 -3.86 15.75 -3.71
N LEU A 76 -3.59 14.56 -3.16
CA LEU A 76 -4.54 13.44 -3.17
C LEU A 76 -5.79 13.76 -2.34
N ALA A 77 -5.64 14.44 -1.21
CA ALA A 77 -6.75 14.78 -0.33
C ALA A 77 -7.65 15.87 -0.90
N PHE A 78 -7.06 16.96 -1.38
CA PHE A 78 -7.80 18.18 -1.73
C PHE A 78 -7.94 18.39 -3.24
N GLY A 79 -7.00 17.93 -4.04
CA GLY A 79 -6.98 18.17 -5.47
C GLY A 79 -6.87 19.65 -5.84
N ASP A 80 -7.20 19.98 -7.09
CA ASP A 80 -7.42 21.33 -7.58
C ASP A 80 -8.48 21.30 -8.69
N VAL A 81 -9.65 21.84 -8.39
CA VAL A 81 -10.78 21.95 -9.31
C VAL A 81 -10.97 23.38 -9.83
N THR A 82 -10.11 24.31 -9.41
CA THR A 82 -10.23 25.75 -9.75
C THR A 82 -9.61 26.08 -11.11
N VAL A 83 -8.82 25.18 -11.66
CA VAL A 83 -8.15 25.34 -12.95
C VAL A 83 -9.17 25.35 -14.09
N SER A 84 -9.03 26.28 -15.03
CA SER A 84 -9.93 26.44 -16.19
C SER A 84 -9.77 25.31 -17.22
N ASP A 85 -8.59 24.74 -17.31
CA ASP A 85 -8.28 23.63 -18.22
C ASP A 85 -8.78 22.31 -17.65
N ARG A 86 -9.81 21.74 -18.25
CA ARG A 86 -10.42 20.50 -17.79
C ARG A 86 -9.48 19.31 -17.75
N PHE A 87 -8.42 19.28 -18.54
CA PHE A 87 -7.41 18.23 -18.54
C PHE A 87 -6.48 18.29 -17.31
N LYS A 88 -6.45 19.41 -16.60
CA LYS A 88 -5.61 19.61 -15.41
C LYS A 88 -6.38 19.49 -14.09
N ILE A 89 -7.69 19.26 -14.14
CA ILE A 89 -8.50 19.10 -12.95
C ILE A 89 -8.06 17.84 -12.20
N VAL A 90 -7.78 17.98 -10.92
CA VAL A 90 -7.54 16.90 -9.96
C VAL A 90 -8.62 16.96 -8.90
N ILE A 91 -9.45 15.91 -8.80
CA ILE A 91 -10.65 15.94 -7.97
C ILE A 91 -10.31 15.89 -6.47
N GLY A 92 -9.20 15.25 -6.09
CA GLY A 92 -8.89 14.98 -4.69
C GLY A 92 -9.79 13.88 -4.11
N ASN A 93 -10.07 13.97 -2.80
CA ASN A 93 -10.89 13.01 -2.06
C ASN A 93 -10.36 11.56 -2.10
N GLN A 94 -9.05 11.40 -2.27
CA GLN A 94 -8.39 10.09 -2.20
C GLN A 94 -7.89 9.89 -0.76
N PRO A 95 -8.38 8.87 -0.03
CA PRO A 95 -8.00 8.65 1.35
C PRO A 95 -6.53 8.25 1.47
N SER A 96 -5.81 8.88 2.38
CA SER A 96 -4.42 8.53 2.66
C SER A 96 -4.11 8.50 4.15
N CYS A 97 -3.17 7.64 4.55
CA CYS A 97 -2.52 7.64 5.85
C CYS A 97 -1.07 8.08 5.69
N PHE A 98 -0.59 8.93 6.58
CA PHE A 98 0.81 9.35 6.61
C PHE A 98 1.46 8.81 7.89
N TRP A 99 2.35 7.83 7.73
CA TRP A 99 3.10 7.20 8.80
C TRP A 99 4.44 7.91 8.94
N THR A 100 4.72 8.37 10.15
CA THR A 100 5.97 9.06 10.45
C THR A 100 6.78 8.25 11.45
N LEU A 101 7.97 7.82 11.05
CA LEU A 101 8.96 7.23 11.93
C LEU A 101 9.96 8.33 12.31
N THR A 102 10.30 8.46 13.59
CA THR A 102 11.31 9.43 14.03
C THR A 102 12.67 9.13 13.40
N GLU A 103 13.03 7.85 13.35
CA GLU A 103 14.27 7.37 12.75
C GLU A 103 14.12 5.94 12.25
N ILE A 104 15.05 5.49 11.41
CA ILE A 104 15.17 4.07 11.05
C ILE A 104 16.07 3.40 12.09
N SER A 105 15.46 2.57 12.93
CA SER A 105 16.13 1.72 13.91
C SER A 105 15.49 0.33 13.93
N PRO A 106 16.17 -0.69 14.50
CA PRO A 106 15.53 -2.01 14.68
C PRO A 106 14.21 -1.92 15.45
N ALA A 107 14.11 -1.03 16.42
CA ALA A 107 12.89 -0.83 17.22
C ALA A 107 11.75 -0.24 16.37
N SER A 108 12.01 0.83 15.60
CA SER A 108 10.99 1.46 14.77
C SER A 108 10.50 0.55 13.65
N LEU A 109 11.40 -0.23 13.05
CA LEU A 109 11.03 -1.23 12.04
C LEU A 109 10.24 -2.39 12.67
N GLY A 110 10.65 -2.88 13.84
CA GLY A 110 9.91 -3.91 14.58
C GLY A 110 8.50 -3.46 14.93
N TYR A 111 8.34 -2.20 15.38
CA TYR A 111 7.04 -1.59 15.62
C TYR A 111 6.17 -1.54 14.36
N LEU A 112 6.75 -1.09 13.24
CA LEU A 112 6.04 -1.03 11.96
C LEU A 112 5.57 -2.41 11.51
N PHE A 113 6.42 -3.42 11.53
CA PHE A 113 6.06 -4.78 11.16
C PHE A 113 4.96 -5.35 12.05
N ALA A 114 5.10 -5.25 13.37
CA ALA A 114 4.08 -5.70 14.32
C ALA A 114 2.73 -5.02 14.06
N THR A 115 2.73 -3.71 13.76
CA THR A 115 1.51 -2.97 13.42
C THR A 115 0.84 -3.53 12.16
N GLN A 116 1.61 -3.84 11.12
CA GLN A 116 1.06 -4.41 9.89
C GLN A 116 0.56 -5.86 10.06
N GLU A 117 1.23 -6.64 10.92
CA GLU A 117 0.79 -7.99 11.29
C GLU A 117 -0.55 -7.94 12.04
N HIS A 118 -0.66 -7.08 13.06
CA HIS A 118 -1.90 -6.86 13.79
C HIS A 118 -3.03 -6.36 12.87
N ARG A 119 -2.72 -5.45 11.95
CA ARG A 119 -3.70 -4.98 10.96
C ARG A 119 -4.21 -6.13 10.10
N THR A 120 -3.34 -6.97 9.60
CA THR A 120 -3.72 -8.15 8.81
C THR A 120 -4.62 -9.10 9.60
N PHE A 121 -4.28 -9.33 10.87
CA PHE A 121 -5.11 -10.13 11.78
C PHE A 121 -6.50 -9.53 11.96
N VAL A 122 -6.57 -8.24 12.31
CA VAL A 122 -7.85 -7.53 12.54
C VAL A 122 -8.71 -7.54 11.28
N GLN A 123 -8.11 -7.29 10.12
CA GLN A 123 -8.82 -7.38 8.84
C GLN A 123 -9.40 -8.79 8.61
N GLY A 124 -8.64 -9.83 8.91
CA GLY A 124 -9.12 -11.22 8.81
C GLY A 124 -10.28 -11.51 9.74
N VAL A 125 -10.30 -10.94 10.94
CA VAL A 125 -11.44 -11.05 11.87
C VAL A 125 -12.67 -10.33 11.32
N ILE A 126 -12.51 -9.09 10.87
CA ILE A 126 -13.62 -8.28 10.31
C ILE A 126 -14.22 -8.94 9.06
N LEU A 127 -13.35 -9.47 8.19
CA LEU A 127 -13.75 -10.14 6.95
C LEU A 127 -14.16 -11.60 7.14
N ASN A 128 -14.15 -12.10 8.36
CA ASN A 128 -14.46 -13.50 8.72
C ASN A 128 -13.66 -14.53 7.91
N ILE A 129 -12.37 -14.27 7.66
CA ILE A 129 -11.49 -15.16 6.88
C ILE A 129 -10.32 -15.66 7.71
N ASN A 130 -9.67 -16.76 7.28
CA ASN A 130 -8.46 -17.25 7.91
C ASN A 130 -7.22 -16.55 7.33
N SER A 131 -6.56 -15.69 8.12
CA SER A 131 -5.36 -14.95 7.71
C SER A 131 -4.06 -15.76 7.84
N PHE A 132 -4.08 -16.97 8.41
CA PHE A 132 -2.88 -17.72 8.80
C PHE A 132 -2.53 -18.90 7.89
N ASP A 133 -3.24 -19.09 6.78
CA ASP A 133 -2.89 -20.05 5.75
C ASP A 133 -2.49 -19.36 4.43
N GLN A 134 -1.82 -20.11 3.56
CA GLN A 134 -1.35 -19.66 2.25
C GLN A 134 -1.50 -20.74 1.17
N PHE A 135 -2.58 -21.48 1.17
CA PHE A 135 -2.79 -22.60 0.23
C PHE A 135 -2.67 -22.19 -1.24
N GLY A 136 -3.00 -20.95 -1.60
CA GLY A 136 -2.82 -20.42 -2.95
C GLY A 136 -1.37 -20.48 -3.47
N VAL A 137 -0.37 -20.49 -2.59
CA VAL A 137 1.05 -20.60 -2.97
C VAL A 137 1.48 -22.05 -3.22
N GLU A 138 0.79 -23.02 -2.68
CA GLU A 138 1.19 -24.44 -2.72
C GLU A 138 0.98 -25.07 -4.09
N LEU A 139 -0.07 -24.66 -4.80
CA LEU A 139 -0.32 -25.12 -6.15
C LEU A 139 0.84 -24.82 -7.11
N GLY A 140 1.38 -23.61 -7.04
CA GLY A 140 2.55 -23.22 -7.83
C GLY A 140 3.77 -24.10 -7.57
N LYS A 141 4.06 -24.42 -6.31
CA LYS A 141 5.13 -25.32 -5.92
C LYS A 141 4.92 -26.74 -6.45
N THR A 142 3.70 -27.24 -6.38
CA THR A 142 3.33 -28.56 -6.90
C THR A 142 3.50 -28.62 -8.43
N ILE A 143 3.07 -27.59 -9.14
CA ILE A 143 3.25 -27.49 -10.59
C ILE A 143 4.73 -27.42 -10.95
N ALA A 144 5.52 -26.59 -10.25
CA ALA A 144 6.96 -26.48 -10.50
C ALA A 144 7.68 -27.82 -10.35
N LYS A 145 7.41 -28.58 -9.28
CA LYS A 145 7.95 -29.95 -9.11
C LYS A 145 7.55 -30.88 -10.26
N ARG A 146 6.28 -30.83 -10.70
CA ARG A 146 5.81 -31.64 -11.83
C ARG A 146 6.55 -31.29 -13.13
N LEU A 147 6.83 -30.02 -13.40
CA LEU A 147 7.55 -29.59 -14.60
C LEU A 147 9.03 -29.99 -14.56
N GLN A 148 9.67 -29.96 -13.39
CA GLN A 148 11.05 -30.43 -13.20
C GLN A 148 11.21 -31.92 -13.47
N ASN A 149 10.22 -32.73 -13.08
CA ASN A 149 10.24 -34.20 -13.25
C ASN A 149 9.87 -34.65 -14.67
N LYS A 150 9.53 -33.75 -15.59
CA LYS A 150 9.26 -34.05 -17.00
C LYS A 150 10.48 -33.89 -17.91
N LYS A 151 11.64 -33.52 -17.35
CA LYS A 151 12.94 -33.54 -18.01
C LYS A 151 13.65 -34.88 -17.74
#